data_795d3e03a7e85c5798a561955b373e40
#
_entry.id   795d3e03a7e85c5798a561955b373e40
#
_cell.length_a   1.000
_cell.length_b   1.000
_cell.length_c   1.000
_cell.angle_alpha   90.00
_cell.angle_beta   90.00
_cell.angle_gamma   90.00
#
_symmetry.space_group_name_H-M   'P 1'
#
loop_
_entity.id
_entity.type
_entity.pdbx_description
1 polymer ?
#
loop_
_entity_poly.entity_id
_entity_poly.type
_entity_poly.pdbx_seq_one_letter_code
_entity_poly.pdbx_strand_id
1 'polypeptide(L)' 'GYFRSVQGMSVAAFVRDRRMRLAADLLASTCLNVAEVALRAGYSNPSKFAEAFKRLQGVAPSEYRRSRAVPSRGIA' A
#
# COMPACT_ATOMS: atom_id res chain seq x y z
N GLY A 1 -18.10 -15.53 10.61
CA GLY A 1 -18.29 -14.65 10.47
C GLY A 1 -17.68 -13.52 9.93
N TYR A 2 -16.97 -13.37 9.95
CA TYR A 2 -16.39 -12.45 9.58
C TYR A 2 -16.51 -12.18 8.23
N PHE A 3 -16.73 -13.02 7.47
CA PHE A 3 -16.92 -12.78 6.23
C PHE A 3 -18.06 -11.91 6.07
N ARG A 4 -18.93 -11.94 6.85
CA ARG A 4 -19.92 -11.17 6.73
C ARG A 4 -19.59 -9.81 6.76
N SER A 5 -18.71 -9.43 7.50
CA SER A 5 -18.35 -8.09 7.57
C SER A 5 -17.80 -7.56 6.33
N VAL A 6 -17.38 -8.39 5.44
CA VAL A 6 -16.84 -7.89 4.22
C VAL A 6 -17.81 -8.14 3.16
N GLN A 7 -19.07 -8.22 3.45
CA GLN A 7 -19.95 -8.51 2.46
C GLN A 7 -19.86 -7.57 1.37
N GLY A 8 -20.04 -7.90 0.24
CA GLY A 8 -19.93 -7.07 -0.92
C GLY A 8 -18.54 -7.09 -1.50
N MET A 9 -17.59 -7.73 -0.82
CA MET A 9 -16.25 -7.75 -1.27
C MET A 9 -15.88 -9.18 -1.53
N SER A 10 -15.31 -9.47 -2.67
CA SER A 10 -14.92 -10.82 -2.99
C SER A 10 -13.65 -11.16 -2.20
N VAL A 11 -13.31 -12.42 -2.16
CA VAL A 11 -12.12 -12.86 -1.45
C VAL A 11 -10.89 -12.22 -2.09
N ALA A 12 -10.90 -12.14 -3.42
CA ALA A 12 -9.75 -11.55 -4.11
C ALA A 12 -9.60 -10.08 -3.73
N ALA A 13 -10.72 -9.37 -3.61
CA ALA A 13 -10.65 -7.96 -3.27
C ALA A 13 -10.18 -7.81 -1.82
N PHE A 14 -10.58 -8.72 -0.95
CA PHE A 14 -10.19 -8.65 0.45
C PHE A 14 -8.69 -8.87 0.56
N VAL A 15 -8.15 -9.84 -0.16
CA VAL A 15 -6.74 -10.15 -0.12
C VAL A 15 -5.95 -8.96 -0.69
N ARG A 16 -6.45 -8.36 -1.74
CA ARG A 16 -5.77 -7.24 -2.35
C ARG A 16 -5.73 -6.06 -1.37
N ASP A 17 -6.80 -5.85 -0.63
CA ASP A 17 -6.85 -4.76 0.31
C ASP A 17 -5.82 -4.99 1.42
N ARG A 18 -5.69 -6.24 1.87
CA ARG A 18 -4.74 -6.53 2.90
C ARG A 18 -3.31 -6.36 2.41
N ARG A 19 -3.05 -6.70 1.17
CA ARG A 19 -1.73 -6.57 0.61
C ARG A 19 -1.39 -5.09 0.46
N MET A 20 -2.40 -4.27 0.14
CA MET A 20 -2.14 -2.85 0.00
C MET A 20 -1.87 -2.23 1.36
N ARG A 21 -2.46 -2.76 2.42
CA ARG A 21 -2.22 -2.22 3.73
C ARG A 21 -0.81 -2.56 4.16
N LEU A 22 -0.34 -3.75 3.80
CA LEU A 22 1.00 -4.15 4.12
C LEU A 22 1.96 -3.23 3.36
N ALA A 23 1.64 -2.94 2.09
CA ALA A 23 2.50 -2.07 1.30
C ALA A 23 2.55 -0.67 1.91
N ALA A 24 1.42 -0.18 2.38
CA ALA A 24 1.39 1.15 2.99
C ALA A 24 2.27 1.17 4.24
N ASP A 25 2.22 0.10 5.03
CA ASP A 25 3.03 0.04 6.22
C ASP A 25 4.51 0.03 5.85
N LEU A 26 4.88 -0.74 4.83
CA LEU A 26 6.26 -0.84 4.43
C LEU A 26 6.75 0.52 3.90
N LEU A 27 5.90 1.21 3.16
CA LEU A 27 6.29 2.50 2.63
C LEU A 27 6.50 3.51 3.76
N ALA A 28 5.72 3.42 4.79
CA ALA A 28 5.81 4.35 5.88
C ALA A 28 6.88 4.01 6.91
N SER A 29 7.18 2.77 7.08
CA SER A 29 8.12 2.35 8.13
C SER A 29 9.46 1.81 7.67
N THR A 30 9.69 1.68 6.40
CA THR A 30 10.98 1.16 5.94
C THR A 30 11.54 2.04 4.84
N CYS A 31 12.78 1.73 4.43
CA CYS A 31 13.39 2.48 3.36
C CYS A 31 13.34 1.70 2.05
N LEU A 32 12.56 0.67 1.98
CA LEU A 32 12.48 -0.13 0.77
C LEU A 32 11.95 0.74 -0.35
N ASN A 33 12.46 0.57 -1.55
CA ASN A 33 11.97 1.39 -2.64
C ASN A 33 10.62 0.84 -3.08
N VAL A 34 9.92 1.58 -3.92
CA VAL A 34 8.59 1.19 -4.35
C VAL A 34 8.57 -0.16 -5.04
N ALA A 35 9.58 -0.47 -5.84
CA ALA A 35 9.60 -1.75 -6.54
C ALA A 35 9.71 -2.89 -5.52
N GLU A 36 10.50 -2.71 -4.47
CA GLU A 36 10.67 -3.75 -3.47
C GLU A 36 9.36 -3.92 -2.72
N VAL A 37 8.69 -2.83 -2.40
CA VAL A 37 7.44 -2.90 -1.69
C VAL A 37 6.41 -3.62 -2.56
N ALA A 38 6.42 -3.35 -3.86
CA ALA A 38 5.49 -3.98 -4.78
C ALA A 38 5.66 -5.49 -4.75
N LEU A 39 6.92 -5.94 -4.74
CA LEU A 39 7.16 -7.37 -4.74
C LEU A 39 6.69 -7.99 -3.44
N ARG A 40 6.91 -7.32 -2.32
CA ARG A 40 6.48 -7.87 -1.06
C ARG A 40 4.97 -7.88 -0.94
N ALA A 41 4.31 -7.00 -1.67
CA ALA A 41 2.87 -6.97 -1.67
C ALA A 41 2.28 -7.99 -2.66
N GLY A 42 3.16 -8.73 -3.34
CA GLY A 42 2.66 -9.74 -4.25
C GLY A 42 2.52 -9.31 -5.69
N TYR A 43 3.05 -8.16 -6.05
CA TYR A 43 2.95 -7.71 -7.42
C TYR A 43 4.29 -7.88 -8.13
N SER A 44 4.27 -8.43 -9.31
CA SER A 44 5.51 -8.60 -10.04
C SER A 44 5.78 -7.37 -10.90
N ASN A 45 4.79 -6.50 -11.08
CA ASN A 45 4.96 -5.32 -11.90
C ASN A 45 4.74 -4.07 -11.06
N PRO A 46 5.78 -3.27 -10.83
CA PRO A 46 5.65 -2.08 -9.99
C PRO A 46 4.63 -1.08 -10.52
N SER A 47 4.46 -1.00 -11.84
CA SER A 47 3.51 -0.07 -12.40
C SER A 47 2.09 -0.46 -12.04
N LYS A 48 1.82 -1.76 -12.06
CA LYS A 48 0.49 -2.24 -11.74
C LYS A 48 0.24 -2.00 -10.25
N PHE A 49 1.28 -2.19 -9.45
CA PHE A 49 1.17 -1.98 -8.02
C PHE A 49 0.85 -0.51 -7.77
N ALA A 50 1.56 0.39 -8.43
CA ALA A 50 1.37 1.81 -8.21
C ALA A 50 -0.05 2.24 -8.59
N GLU A 51 -0.57 1.70 -9.66
CA GLU A 51 -1.92 2.02 -10.07
C GLU A 51 -2.93 1.54 -9.04
N ALA A 52 -2.76 0.32 -8.57
CA ALA A 52 -3.69 -0.23 -7.61
C ALA A 52 -3.59 0.52 -6.29
N PHE A 53 -2.37 0.87 -5.90
CA PHE A 53 -2.17 1.58 -4.64
C PHE A 53 -2.84 2.95 -4.71
N LYS A 54 -2.63 3.65 -5.81
CA LYS A 54 -3.22 4.98 -5.95
C LYS A 54 -4.73 4.90 -5.93
N ARG A 55 -5.27 3.86 -6.53
CA ARG A 55 -6.70 3.71 -6.57
C ARG A 55 -7.27 3.49 -5.17
N LEU A 56 -6.60 2.71 -4.35
CA LEU A 56 -7.10 2.41 -3.04
C LEU A 56 -6.73 3.45 -1.99
N GLN A 57 -5.56 4.03 -2.11
CA GLN A 57 -5.10 4.97 -1.12
C GLN A 57 -5.29 6.44 -1.52
N GLY A 58 -5.59 6.68 -2.76
CA GLY A 58 -5.79 8.05 -3.21
C GLY A 58 -4.55 8.77 -3.68
N VAL A 59 -3.38 8.24 -3.40
CA VAL A 59 -2.15 8.89 -3.84
C VAL A 59 -1.16 7.85 -4.26
N ALA A 60 -0.19 8.21 -5.06
CA ALA A 60 0.80 7.26 -5.52
C ALA A 60 1.68 6.82 -4.36
N PRO A 61 2.31 5.65 -4.47
CA PRO A 61 3.14 5.14 -3.39
C PRO A 61 4.26 6.08 -2.95
N SER A 62 4.89 6.73 -3.92
CA SER A 62 5.99 7.61 -3.58
C SER A 62 5.48 8.85 -2.84
N GLU A 63 4.30 9.32 -3.20
CA GLU A 63 3.74 10.47 -2.53
C GLU A 63 3.28 10.08 -1.14
N TYR A 64 2.78 8.87 -1.00
CA TYR A 64 2.31 8.38 0.28
C TYR A 64 3.51 8.36 1.25
N ARG A 65 4.64 7.83 0.77
CA ARG A 65 5.82 7.74 1.60
C ARG A 65 6.30 9.13 1.98
N ARG A 66 6.32 10.05 1.04
CA ARG A 66 6.78 11.36 1.30
C ARG A 66 5.95 12.03 2.37
N SER A 67 4.64 11.90 2.31
CA SER A 67 3.81 12.55 3.26
C SER A 67 3.90 11.91 4.64
N ARG A 68 4.30 10.63 4.70
CA ARG A 68 4.36 10.00 5.98
C ARG A 68 5.74 10.09 6.61
N ALA A 69 6.72 10.18 5.77
CA ALA A 69 8.04 10.17 6.29
C ALA A 69 8.52 11.48 6.77
N VAL A 70 7.92 12.47 6.55
CA VAL A 70 8.38 13.66 6.93
C VAL A 70 8.61 14.07 8.20
N PRO A 71 7.95 13.72 9.11
CA PRO A 71 8.13 14.19 10.34
C PRO A 71 9.45 14.52 10.72
N SER A 72 10.28 13.69 10.48
CA SER A 72 11.54 13.88 10.96
C SER A 72 12.05 15.20 10.62
N ARG A 73 11.94 15.63 9.49
CA ARG A 73 12.52 16.73 9.16
C ARG A 73 11.70 17.79 9.46
N GLY A 74 10.55 17.60 9.40
CA GLY A 74 9.76 18.69 9.53
C GLY A 74 9.93 19.32 10.84
N ILE A 75 10.29 18.70 11.72
CA ILE A 75 10.37 19.21 12.86
C ILE A 75 11.32 19.83 13.14
N ALA A 76 12.05 19.48 12.71
CA ALA A 76 13.17 20.16 12.93
C ALA A 76 12.76 21.19 13.69
#